data_63c51e8bb0732b562e4acd3b4f9c24b8
#
_entry.id   63c51e8bb0732b562e4acd3b4f9c24b8
#
_cell.length_a   1.000
_cell.length_b   1.000
_cell.length_c   1.000
_cell.angle_alpha   90.00
_cell.angle_beta   90.00
_cell.angle_gamma   90.00
#
_symmetry.space_group_name_H-M   'P 1'
#
loop_
_entity.id
_entity.type
_entity.pdbx_description
1 polymer ?
#
loop_
_entity_poly.entity_id
_entity_poly.type
_entity_poly.pdbx_seq_one_letter_code
_entity_poly.pdbx_strand_id
1 'polypeptide(L)'
;TLALTAYLQENKIAYAFVDFNMEEANALTYFGQDSYKSGYIAAKILMRNYSAGEGQELVFFLSNNKDNPAEIQMQRRLDGFMSYIAEEYNNLVIHEVILNKSDQESNQQTLDEFFRAHPKAALGVVFNSRVYHLGDYLRHAGRSMKGLIGYDLLKANVDLLKSGDVHYLIGQRPGLQGYCGVKALCDHVVFKKSVEPVKY
;
A
#
# COMPACT_ATOMS: atom_id res chain seq x y z
N THR A 1 -16.29 3.02 -12.86
CA THR A 1 -16.43 3.94 -11.70
C THR A 1 -16.81 5.33 -12.17
N LEU A 2 -16.14 5.92 -13.18
CA LEU A 2 -16.47 7.25 -13.73
C LEU A 2 -17.91 7.36 -14.21
N ALA A 3 -18.43 6.35 -14.92
CA ALA A 3 -19.82 6.34 -15.39
C ALA A 3 -20.81 6.36 -14.22
N LEU A 4 -20.52 5.67 -13.11
CA LEU A 4 -21.38 5.67 -11.93
C LEU A 4 -21.34 7.04 -11.22
N THR A 5 -20.17 7.65 -11.06
CA THR A 5 -20.07 8.97 -10.43
C THR A 5 -20.76 10.05 -11.26
N ALA A 6 -20.65 10.00 -12.60
CA ALA A 6 -21.40 10.89 -13.51
C ALA A 6 -22.91 10.74 -13.30
N TYR A 7 -23.43 9.51 -13.31
CA TYR A 7 -24.85 9.25 -13.07
C TYR A 7 -25.32 9.78 -11.70
N LEU A 8 -24.55 9.58 -10.63
CA LEU A 8 -24.89 10.08 -9.30
C LEU A 8 -24.93 11.62 -9.27
N GLN A 9 -23.99 12.28 -9.94
CA GLN A 9 -23.94 13.74 -10.05
C GLN A 9 -25.12 14.30 -10.85
N GLU A 10 -25.43 13.73 -12.02
CA GLU A 10 -26.56 14.15 -12.85
C GLU A 10 -27.90 14.03 -12.11
N ASN A 11 -28.04 12.99 -11.30
CA ASN A 11 -29.25 12.76 -10.51
C ASN A 11 -29.21 13.42 -9.10
N LYS A 12 -28.20 14.23 -8.79
CA LYS A 12 -28.02 14.93 -7.50
C LYS A 12 -28.06 13.99 -6.29
N ILE A 13 -27.56 12.76 -6.46
CA ILE A 13 -27.45 11.76 -5.40
C ILE A 13 -26.14 12.00 -4.66
N ALA A 14 -26.21 12.25 -3.34
CA ALA A 14 -25.03 12.39 -2.50
C ALA A 14 -24.31 11.05 -2.36
N TYR A 15 -22.98 11.05 -2.50
CA TYR A 15 -22.13 9.88 -2.32
C TYR A 15 -20.84 10.25 -1.63
N ALA A 16 -20.20 9.26 -1.03
CA ALA A 16 -18.90 9.39 -0.37
C ALA A 16 -17.95 8.30 -0.87
N PHE A 17 -16.68 8.63 -0.95
CA PHE A 17 -15.64 7.63 -1.16
C PHE A 17 -15.12 7.09 0.16
N VAL A 18 -14.78 5.80 0.17
CA VAL A 18 -14.15 5.10 1.30
C VAL A 18 -12.97 4.31 0.76
N ASP A 19 -11.83 4.38 1.47
CA ASP A 19 -10.57 3.74 1.14
C ASP A 19 -9.88 4.35 -0.10
N PHE A 20 -10.56 4.49 -1.21
CA PHE A 20 -10.07 5.06 -2.45
C PHE A 20 -10.78 6.39 -2.77
N ASN A 21 -10.04 7.39 -3.23
CA ASN A 21 -10.56 8.69 -3.67
C ASN A 21 -10.35 8.91 -5.17
N MET A 22 -11.32 9.56 -5.80
CA MET A 22 -11.20 10.12 -7.16
C MET A 22 -11.35 11.64 -7.05
N GLU A 23 -10.24 12.37 -7.14
CA GLU A 23 -10.24 13.82 -6.96
C GLU A 23 -11.10 14.57 -7.98
N GLU A 24 -11.20 14.00 -9.19
CA GLU A 24 -12.05 14.54 -10.28
C GLU A 24 -13.55 14.32 -10.05
N ALA A 25 -13.92 13.43 -9.12
CA ALA A 25 -15.31 13.17 -8.81
C ALA A 25 -15.76 14.07 -7.66
N ASN A 26 -16.87 14.77 -7.87
CA ASN A 26 -17.42 15.73 -6.91
C ASN A 26 -18.20 15.03 -5.79
N ALA A 27 -17.53 14.16 -5.03
CA ALA A 27 -18.12 13.46 -3.89
C ALA A 27 -18.37 14.41 -2.73
N LEU A 28 -19.36 14.08 -1.89
CA LEU A 28 -19.63 14.82 -0.65
C LEU A 28 -18.41 14.81 0.27
N THR A 29 -17.73 13.68 0.37
CA THR A 29 -16.58 13.50 1.25
C THR A 29 -15.79 12.24 0.87
N TYR A 30 -14.58 12.14 1.43
CA TYR A 30 -13.73 10.96 1.38
C TYR A 30 -13.26 10.58 2.78
N PHE A 31 -13.28 9.29 3.09
CA PHE A 31 -12.69 8.71 4.29
C PHE A 31 -11.67 7.64 3.89
N GLY A 32 -10.42 7.87 4.20
CA GLY A 32 -9.36 6.94 3.83
C GLY A 32 -8.04 7.27 4.52
N GLN A 33 -6.99 6.65 4.02
CA GLN A 33 -5.63 6.90 4.45
C GLN A 33 -4.97 7.94 3.54
N ASP A 34 -4.19 8.86 4.13
CA ASP A 34 -3.23 9.65 3.38
C ASP A 34 -2.13 8.74 2.84
N SER A 35 -2.25 8.38 1.56
CA SER A 35 -1.35 7.40 0.92
C SER A 35 0.09 7.88 0.88
N TYR A 36 0.33 9.17 0.58
CA TYR A 36 1.68 9.73 0.58
C TYR A 36 2.32 9.66 1.97
N LYS A 37 1.60 10.13 2.98
CA LYS A 37 2.06 10.12 4.36
C LYS A 37 2.28 8.69 4.89
N SER A 38 1.43 7.75 4.48
CA SER A 38 1.61 6.35 4.87
C SER A 38 2.86 5.73 4.25
N GLY A 39 3.20 6.11 3.00
CA GLY A 39 4.45 5.71 2.36
C GLY A 39 5.68 6.27 3.07
N TYR A 40 5.66 7.55 3.40
CA TYR A 40 6.73 8.19 4.18
C TYR A 40 6.94 7.51 5.55
N ILE A 41 5.86 7.19 6.25
CA ILE A 41 5.92 6.45 7.52
C ILE A 41 6.45 5.02 7.31
N ALA A 42 6.05 4.35 6.23
CA ALA A 42 6.55 3.01 5.91
C ALA A 42 8.07 3.01 5.72
N ALA A 43 8.60 3.98 4.99
CA ALA A 43 10.04 4.16 4.84
C ALA A 43 10.73 4.37 6.19
N LYS A 44 10.22 5.30 6.99
CA LYS A 44 10.79 5.61 8.32
C LYS A 44 10.81 4.39 9.26
N ILE A 45 9.82 3.51 9.17
CA ILE A 45 9.76 2.28 9.97
C ILE A 45 10.74 1.25 9.41
N LEU A 46 10.70 0.98 8.10
CA LEU A 46 11.52 -0.05 7.46
C LEU A 46 13.01 0.25 7.61
N MET A 47 13.40 1.50 7.40
CA MET A 47 14.80 1.94 7.41
C MET A 47 15.46 1.89 8.81
N ARG A 48 14.70 1.60 9.86
CA ARG A 48 15.29 1.25 11.17
C ARG A 48 16.12 -0.04 11.13
N ASN A 49 15.84 -0.90 10.16
CA ASN A 49 16.55 -2.17 9.97
C ASN A 49 17.74 -2.02 8.98
N TYR A 50 17.95 -0.82 8.44
CA TYR A 50 19.04 -0.55 7.51
C TYR A 50 20.37 -0.36 8.23
N SER A 51 21.42 -1.03 7.71
CA SER A 51 22.80 -0.90 8.17
C SER A 51 23.69 -0.53 6.99
N ALA A 52 24.09 0.73 6.90
CA ALA A 52 24.89 1.25 5.78
C ALA A 52 26.21 0.49 5.55
N GLY A 53 26.87 0.04 6.63
CA GLY A 53 28.12 -0.69 6.57
C GLY A 53 28.02 -2.11 5.98
N GLU A 54 26.81 -2.67 5.85
CA GLU A 54 26.58 -4.02 5.31
C GLU A 54 26.27 -4.01 3.81
N GLY A 55 26.14 -2.84 3.18
CA GLY A 55 25.80 -2.69 1.76
C GLY A 55 24.46 -3.31 1.42
N GLN A 56 23.49 -3.19 2.32
CA GLN A 56 22.13 -3.70 2.14
C GLN A 56 21.41 -2.95 1.02
N GLU A 57 20.58 -3.69 0.28
CA GLU A 57 19.80 -3.17 -0.83
C GLU A 57 18.30 -3.21 -0.47
N LEU A 58 17.57 -2.22 -0.96
CA LEU A 58 16.13 -2.07 -0.81
C LEU A 58 15.41 -2.57 -2.05
N VAL A 59 14.29 -3.24 -1.87
CA VAL A 59 13.48 -3.77 -2.99
C VAL A 59 12.04 -3.29 -2.89
N PHE A 60 11.54 -2.73 -3.98
CA PHE A 60 10.11 -2.47 -4.19
C PHE A 60 9.50 -3.62 -4.96
N PHE A 61 8.55 -4.33 -4.33
CA PHE A 61 7.76 -5.37 -4.99
C PHE A 61 6.47 -4.72 -5.50
N LEU A 62 6.42 -4.49 -6.79
CA LEU A 62 5.34 -3.78 -7.47
C LEU A 62 4.43 -4.77 -8.21
N SER A 63 3.20 -4.37 -8.49
CA SER A 63 2.29 -5.14 -9.34
C SER A 63 2.00 -4.36 -10.61
N ASN A 64 2.06 -5.03 -11.76
CA ASN A 64 1.74 -4.41 -13.04
C ASN A 64 0.22 -4.48 -13.28
N ASN A 65 -0.46 -3.34 -13.16
CA ASN A 65 -1.87 -3.22 -13.55
C ASN A 65 -2.25 -1.75 -13.76
N LYS A 66 -1.78 -1.19 -14.86
CA LYS A 66 -1.88 0.26 -15.17
C LYS A 66 -3.32 0.82 -15.20
N ASP A 67 -4.33 -0.02 -15.36
CA ASP A 67 -5.73 0.41 -15.47
C ASP A 67 -6.52 0.34 -14.14
N ASN A 68 -5.86 0.04 -13.04
CA ASN A 68 -6.52 -0.10 -11.74
C ASN A 68 -6.40 1.20 -10.94
N PRO A 69 -7.50 1.80 -10.49
CA PRO A 69 -7.46 2.95 -9.57
C PRO A 69 -6.58 2.75 -8.31
N ALA A 70 -6.43 1.51 -7.83
CA ALA A 70 -5.52 1.20 -6.74
C ALA A 70 -4.03 1.49 -7.05
N GLU A 71 -3.66 1.60 -8.33
CA GLU A 71 -2.29 1.98 -8.73
C GLU A 71 -1.97 3.42 -8.32
N ILE A 72 -2.96 4.32 -8.34
CA ILE A 72 -2.78 5.71 -7.89
C ILE A 72 -2.41 5.74 -6.40
N GLN A 73 -3.07 4.92 -5.58
CA GLN A 73 -2.72 4.81 -4.16
C GLN A 73 -1.31 4.25 -3.97
N MET A 74 -0.96 3.19 -4.72
CA MET A 74 0.38 2.60 -4.65
C MET A 74 1.44 3.60 -5.09
N GLN A 75 1.21 4.35 -6.16
CA GLN A 75 2.14 5.39 -6.62
C GLN A 75 2.32 6.47 -5.55
N ARG A 76 1.26 6.98 -4.95
CA ARG A 76 1.35 7.97 -3.86
C ARG A 76 2.11 7.43 -2.64
N ARG A 77 1.95 6.13 -2.31
CA ARG A 77 2.73 5.49 -1.24
C ARG A 77 4.22 5.41 -1.62
N LEU A 78 4.51 5.04 -2.87
CA LEU A 78 5.87 5.02 -3.39
C LEU A 78 6.50 6.41 -3.37
N ASP A 79 5.78 7.44 -3.81
CA ASP A 79 6.26 8.83 -3.80
C ASP A 79 6.60 9.31 -2.38
N GLY A 80 5.72 9.02 -1.42
CA GLY A 80 5.97 9.33 -0.01
C GLY A 80 7.16 8.57 0.58
N PHE A 81 7.30 7.29 0.21
CA PHE A 81 8.43 6.46 0.61
C PHE A 81 9.74 7.03 0.06
N MET A 82 9.78 7.33 -1.23
CA MET A 82 10.95 7.89 -1.90
C MET A 82 11.33 9.28 -1.38
N SER A 83 10.34 10.09 -0.96
CA SER A 83 10.62 11.38 -0.34
C SER A 83 11.45 11.22 0.94
N TYR A 84 11.08 10.29 1.82
CA TYR A 84 11.87 10.00 3.02
C TYR A 84 13.26 9.47 2.68
N ILE A 85 13.38 8.58 1.68
CA ILE A 85 14.69 8.06 1.27
C ILE A 85 15.57 9.18 0.73
N ALA A 86 15.04 10.09 -0.08
CA ALA A 86 15.82 11.21 -0.65
C ALA A 86 16.28 12.21 0.42
N GLU A 87 15.52 12.38 1.51
CA GLU A 87 15.89 13.24 2.63
C GLU A 87 17.05 12.66 3.47
N GLU A 88 17.07 11.33 3.67
CA GLU A 88 17.91 10.70 4.71
C GLU A 88 19.02 9.80 4.13
N TYR A 89 18.91 9.32 2.87
CA TYR A 89 19.79 8.29 2.32
C TYR A 89 20.27 8.60 0.90
N ASN A 90 21.51 9.04 0.74
CA ASN A 90 22.06 9.49 -0.57
C ASN A 90 22.60 8.38 -1.48
N ASN A 91 22.90 7.19 -0.96
CA ASN A 91 23.60 6.12 -1.71
C ASN A 91 22.94 4.75 -1.51
N LEU A 92 21.63 4.71 -1.29
CA LEU A 92 20.91 3.46 -1.14
C LEU A 92 20.67 2.83 -2.52
N VAL A 93 21.07 1.57 -2.67
CA VAL A 93 20.75 0.80 -3.88
C VAL A 93 19.32 0.32 -3.78
N ILE A 94 18.52 0.65 -4.77
CA ILE A 94 17.08 0.32 -4.83
C ILE A 94 16.82 -0.49 -6.08
N HIS A 95 16.08 -1.59 -5.92
CA HIS A 95 15.61 -2.45 -7.00
C HIS A 95 14.09 -2.43 -7.07
N GLU A 96 13.56 -2.65 -8.26
CA GLU A 96 12.14 -2.86 -8.49
C GLU A 96 11.91 -4.26 -9.06
N VAL A 97 10.99 -5.00 -8.45
CA VAL A 97 10.55 -6.32 -8.91
C VAL A 97 9.08 -6.25 -9.21
N ILE A 98 8.72 -6.50 -10.46
CA ILE A 98 7.32 -6.48 -10.91
C ILE A 98 6.75 -7.89 -10.80
N LEU A 99 5.71 -8.03 -9.98
CA LEU A 99 5.00 -9.29 -9.77
C LEU A 99 3.65 -9.30 -10.50
N ASN A 100 3.35 -10.42 -11.13
CA ASN A 100 2.07 -10.63 -11.81
C ASN A 100 0.99 -11.02 -10.79
N LYS A 101 -0.18 -10.39 -10.86
CA LYS A 101 -1.29 -10.67 -9.94
C LYS A 101 -1.90 -12.07 -10.09
N SER A 102 -1.79 -12.67 -11.26
CA SER A 102 -2.52 -13.87 -11.67
C SER A 102 -1.64 -15.11 -11.89
N ASP A 103 -0.32 -14.93 -11.86
CA ASP A 103 0.63 -15.98 -12.22
C ASP A 103 1.67 -16.17 -11.10
N GLN A 104 1.37 -17.14 -10.22
CA GLN A 104 2.26 -17.44 -9.09
C GLN A 104 3.55 -18.14 -9.54
N GLU A 105 3.49 -18.98 -10.57
CA GLU A 105 4.66 -19.71 -11.07
C GLU A 105 5.68 -18.76 -11.70
N SER A 106 5.21 -17.84 -12.55
CA SER A 106 6.03 -16.77 -13.11
C SER A 106 6.65 -15.88 -12.00
N ASN A 107 5.89 -15.56 -10.96
CA ASN A 107 6.39 -14.79 -9.83
C ASN A 107 7.49 -15.52 -9.07
N GLN A 108 7.36 -16.84 -8.88
CA GLN A 108 8.39 -17.64 -8.21
C GLN A 108 9.70 -17.62 -8.99
N GLN A 109 9.65 -17.81 -10.31
CA GLN A 109 10.84 -17.73 -11.17
C GLN A 109 11.49 -16.34 -11.10
N THR A 110 10.68 -15.28 -11.21
CA THR A 110 11.15 -13.89 -11.11
C THR A 110 11.87 -13.63 -9.77
N LEU A 111 11.30 -14.10 -8.67
CA LEU A 111 11.88 -13.93 -7.35
C LEU A 111 13.15 -14.76 -7.17
N ASP A 112 13.19 -15.99 -7.68
CA ASP A 112 14.38 -16.85 -7.63
C ASP A 112 15.55 -16.24 -8.40
N GLU A 113 15.30 -15.72 -9.59
CA GLU A 113 16.30 -15.02 -10.42
C GLU A 113 16.78 -13.74 -9.73
N PHE A 114 15.85 -12.93 -9.25
CA PHE A 114 16.15 -11.69 -8.55
C PHE A 114 17.03 -11.93 -7.32
N PHE A 115 16.64 -12.79 -6.40
CA PHE A 115 17.42 -13.01 -5.18
C PHE A 115 18.75 -13.76 -5.42
N ARG A 116 18.89 -14.46 -6.54
CA ARG A 116 20.18 -15.02 -6.96
C ARG A 116 21.13 -13.94 -7.43
N ALA A 117 20.63 -12.96 -8.18
CA ALA A 117 21.41 -11.83 -8.70
C ALA A 117 21.72 -10.80 -7.61
N HIS A 118 20.84 -10.63 -6.62
CA HIS A 118 20.91 -9.60 -5.58
C HIS A 118 20.92 -10.21 -4.17
N PRO A 119 22.00 -10.89 -3.76
CA PRO A 119 22.08 -11.56 -2.44
C PRO A 119 22.09 -10.57 -1.27
N LYS A 120 22.33 -9.29 -1.52
CA LYS A 120 22.31 -8.20 -0.52
C LYS A 120 20.94 -7.53 -0.37
N ALA A 121 19.94 -7.94 -1.14
CA ALA A 121 18.55 -7.47 -1.02
C ALA A 121 17.99 -7.89 0.34
N ALA A 122 18.01 -6.97 1.29
CA ALA A 122 17.73 -7.23 2.71
C ALA A 122 16.47 -6.53 3.21
N LEU A 123 16.04 -5.47 2.55
CA LEU A 123 14.86 -4.69 2.92
C LEU A 123 13.84 -4.72 1.78
N GLY A 124 12.57 -4.93 2.12
CA GLY A 124 11.51 -5.03 1.12
C GLY A 124 10.25 -4.28 1.50
N VAL A 125 9.56 -3.73 0.50
CA VAL A 125 8.26 -3.12 0.68
C VAL A 125 7.28 -3.58 -0.39
N VAL A 126 6.06 -3.89 0.05
CA VAL A 126 4.91 -4.20 -0.81
C VAL A 126 3.84 -3.14 -0.52
N PHE A 127 3.57 -2.25 -1.48
CA PHE A 127 2.68 -1.09 -1.28
C PHE A 127 1.18 -1.42 -1.31
N ASN A 128 0.83 -2.70 -1.34
CA ASN A 128 -0.56 -3.18 -1.32
C ASN A 128 -0.76 -4.29 -0.28
N SER A 129 -1.97 -4.83 -0.22
CA SER A 129 -2.37 -5.86 0.74
C SER A 129 -1.78 -7.26 0.51
N ARG A 130 -0.94 -7.45 -0.50
CA ARG A 130 -0.49 -8.78 -0.96
C ARG A 130 0.90 -9.19 -0.48
N VAL A 131 1.39 -8.61 0.61
CA VAL A 131 2.70 -8.97 1.16
C VAL A 131 2.79 -10.45 1.54
N TYR A 132 1.65 -11.11 1.78
CA TYR A 132 1.59 -12.54 2.08
C TYR A 132 2.15 -13.42 0.95
N HIS A 133 2.00 -13.04 -0.32
CA HIS A 133 2.60 -13.80 -1.43
C HIS A 133 4.13 -13.83 -1.34
N LEU A 134 4.73 -12.68 -1.04
CA LEU A 134 6.17 -12.60 -0.87
C LEU A 134 6.64 -13.30 0.43
N GLY A 135 5.92 -13.12 1.53
CA GLY A 135 6.25 -13.79 2.79
C GLY A 135 6.19 -15.31 2.67
N ASP A 136 5.17 -15.85 2.02
CA ASP A 136 5.05 -17.29 1.76
C ASP A 136 6.18 -17.79 0.84
N TYR A 137 6.53 -17.04 -0.22
CA TYR A 137 7.67 -17.37 -1.07
C TYR A 137 8.98 -17.44 -0.25
N LEU A 138 9.27 -16.41 0.54
CA LEU A 138 10.49 -16.35 1.35
C LEU A 138 10.59 -17.55 2.31
N ARG A 139 9.49 -17.87 2.97
CA ARG A 139 9.39 -19.03 3.87
C ARG A 139 9.68 -20.35 3.14
N HIS A 140 9.06 -20.59 1.99
CA HIS A 140 9.27 -21.82 1.22
C HIS A 140 10.67 -21.91 0.62
N ALA A 141 11.26 -20.80 0.22
CA ALA A 141 12.62 -20.72 -0.29
C ALA A 141 13.70 -20.79 0.83
N GLY A 142 13.30 -20.86 2.10
CA GLY A 142 14.24 -20.83 3.25
C GLY A 142 15.02 -19.52 3.33
N ARG A 143 14.43 -18.41 2.85
CA ARG A 143 15.05 -17.07 2.84
C ARG A 143 14.39 -16.18 3.88
N SER A 144 15.14 -15.18 4.35
CA SER A 144 14.62 -14.12 5.20
C SER A 144 15.14 -12.77 4.76
N MET A 145 14.34 -11.74 4.97
CA MET A 145 14.78 -10.35 4.83
C MET A 145 15.02 -9.77 6.23
N LYS A 146 15.87 -8.75 6.34
CA LYS A 146 16.07 -8.02 7.61
C LYS A 146 14.90 -7.11 7.95
N GLY A 147 14.15 -6.68 6.95
CA GLY A 147 12.93 -5.92 7.09
C GLY A 147 12.03 -6.12 5.87
N LEU A 148 10.78 -6.48 6.12
CA LEU A 148 9.72 -6.56 5.12
C LEU A 148 8.48 -5.87 5.67
N ILE A 149 7.99 -4.87 4.94
CA ILE A 149 6.78 -4.12 5.29
C ILE A 149 5.71 -4.26 4.21
N GLY A 150 4.48 -4.41 4.64
CA GLY A 150 3.31 -4.45 3.78
C GLY A 150 2.13 -3.66 4.34
N TYR A 151 1.01 -3.78 3.66
CA TYR A 151 -0.22 -3.08 4.00
C TYR A 151 -1.33 -4.08 4.30
N ASP A 152 -2.30 -3.61 5.09
CA ASP A 152 -3.51 -4.30 5.50
C ASP A 152 -3.34 -5.49 6.45
N LEU A 153 -4.27 -5.57 7.39
CA LEU A 153 -4.31 -6.60 8.41
C LEU A 153 -5.14 -7.83 7.96
N LEU A 154 -4.92 -8.27 6.70
CA LEU A 154 -5.49 -9.53 6.25
C LEU A 154 -4.97 -10.68 7.11
N LYS A 155 -5.80 -11.70 7.33
CA LYS A 155 -5.40 -12.86 8.16
C LYS A 155 -4.05 -13.43 7.74
N ALA A 156 -3.83 -13.64 6.44
CA ALA A 156 -2.57 -14.17 5.91
C ALA A 156 -1.37 -13.24 6.24
N ASN A 157 -1.53 -11.92 6.11
CA ASN A 157 -0.49 -10.96 6.47
C ASN A 157 -0.17 -11.00 7.97
N VAL A 158 -1.21 -11.06 8.82
CA VAL A 158 -1.05 -11.12 10.28
C VAL A 158 -0.41 -12.44 10.73
N ASP A 159 -0.74 -13.56 10.08
CA ASP A 159 -0.11 -14.85 10.38
C ASP A 159 1.40 -14.81 10.07
N LEU A 160 1.81 -14.19 8.95
CA LEU A 160 3.22 -13.98 8.59
C LEU A 160 3.93 -12.95 9.48
N LEU A 161 3.23 -11.93 9.95
CA LEU A 161 3.77 -11.01 10.95
C LEU A 161 4.07 -11.75 12.27
N LYS A 162 3.17 -12.62 12.72
CA LYS A 162 3.35 -13.41 13.96
C LYS A 162 4.49 -14.42 13.85
N SER A 163 4.72 -14.99 12.67
CA SER A 163 5.83 -15.92 12.44
C SER A 163 7.17 -15.23 12.18
N GLY A 164 7.18 -13.91 11.94
CA GLY A 164 8.39 -13.12 11.69
C GLY A 164 8.83 -13.09 10.22
N ASP A 165 8.06 -13.67 9.29
CA ASP A 165 8.36 -13.61 7.85
C ASP A 165 8.04 -12.24 7.25
N VAL A 166 7.07 -11.53 7.84
CA VAL A 166 6.78 -10.12 7.60
C VAL A 166 7.06 -9.35 8.90
N HIS A 167 7.75 -8.22 8.83
CA HIS A 167 8.21 -7.48 10.01
C HIS A 167 7.25 -6.37 10.44
N TYR A 168 6.58 -5.75 9.45
CA TYR A 168 5.70 -4.61 9.71
C TYR A 168 4.47 -4.65 8.79
N LEU A 169 3.32 -4.23 9.34
CA LEU A 169 2.09 -4.04 8.59
C LEU A 169 1.49 -2.67 8.90
N ILE A 170 1.09 -1.96 7.86
CA ILE A 170 0.33 -0.72 7.98
C ILE A 170 -1.16 -1.01 7.84
N GLY A 171 -1.90 -0.89 8.94
CA GLY A 171 -3.34 -1.09 8.96
C GLY A 171 -4.11 0.18 8.61
N GLN A 172 -5.23 0.04 7.89
CA GLN A 172 -6.03 1.16 7.37
C GLN A 172 -7.37 1.38 8.09
N ARG A 173 -7.75 0.53 9.05
CA ARG A 173 -9.03 0.62 9.80
C ARG A 173 -10.27 0.67 8.92
N PRO A 174 -10.51 -0.28 8.00
CA PRO A 174 -11.59 -0.21 7.01
C PRO A 174 -12.98 -0.12 7.63
N GLY A 175 -13.20 -0.76 8.78
CA GLY A 175 -14.49 -0.66 9.51
C GLY A 175 -14.79 0.76 9.99
N LEU A 176 -13.78 1.50 10.46
CA LEU A 176 -13.94 2.90 10.87
C LEU A 176 -14.21 3.80 9.67
N GLN A 177 -13.49 3.61 8.57
CA GLN A 177 -13.70 4.36 7.33
C GLN A 177 -15.13 4.18 6.80
N GLY A 178 -15.59 2.92 6.72
CA GLY A 178 -16.95 2.60 6.29
C GLY A 178 -18.02 3.22 7.19
N TYR A 179 -17.86 3.11 8.52
CA TYR A 179 -18.74 3.75 9.48
C TYR A 179 -18.81 5.27 9.29
N CYS A 180 -17.66 5.94 9.15
CA CYS A 180 -17.59 7.38 8.95
C CYS A 180 -18.23 7.81 7.63
N GLY A 181 -18.05 7.04 6.54
CA GLY A 181 -18.67 7.31 5.25
C GLY A 181 -20.20 7.28 5.31
N VAL A 182 -20.76 6.21 5.90
CA VAL A 182 -22.23 6.09 6.09
C VAL A 182 -22.75 7.18 7.01
N LYS A 183 -22.05 7.45 8.12
CA LYS A 183 -22.43 8.51 9.06
C LYS A 183 -22.45 9.88 8.40
N ALA A 184 -21.46 10.21 7.58
CA ALA A 184 -21.41 11.48 6.86
C ALA A 184 -22.58 11.64 5.88
N LEU A 185 -22.93 10.59 5.14
CA LEU A 185 -24.10 10.59 4.27
C LEU A 185 -25.39 10.79 5.07
N CYS A 186 -25.54 10.12 6.20
CA CYS A 186 -26.70 10.29 7.08
C CYS A 186 -26.77 11.72 7.63
N ASP A 187 -25.65 12.27 8.14
CA ASP A 187 -25.60 13.64 8.64
C ASP A 187 -25.98 14.66 7.56
N HIS A 188 -25.54 14.46 6.32
CA HIS A 188 -25.87 15.36 5.20
C HIS A 188 -27.32 15.19 4.72
N VAL A 189 -27.75 13.95 4.41
CA VAL A 189 -29.04 13.71 3.74
C VAL A 189 -30.21 13.86 4.73
N VAL A 190 -30.07 13.31 5.94
CA VAL A 190 -31.15 13.30 6.93
C VAL A 190 -31.12 14.56 7.80
N PHE A 191 -29.97 14.89 8.36
CA PHE A 191 -29.86 15.98 9.35
C PHE A 191 -29.43 17.31 8.74
N LYS A 192 -29.21 17.38 7.41
CA LYS A 192 -28.84 18.61 6.67
C LYS A 192 -27.59 19.31 7.21
N LYS A 193 -26.68 18.56 7.80
CA LYS A 193 -25.41 19.08 8.32
C LYS A 193 -24.39 19.24 7.20
N SER A 194 -23.49 20.20 7.36
CA SER A 194 -22.29 20.28 6.53
C SER A 194 -21.31 19.14 6.84
N VAL A 195 -20.65 18.63 5.83
CA VAL A 195 -19.65 17.57 5.95
C VAL A 195 -18.32 18.07 5.39
N GLU A 196 -17.22 17.77 6.07
CA GLU A 196 -15.88 18.10 5.58
C GLU A 196 -15.54 17.26 4.36
N PRO A 197 -14.90 17.85 3.31
CA PRO A 197 -14.67 17.16 2.04
C PRO A 197 -13.74 15.95 2.16
N VAL A 198 -12.74 16.00 3.05
CA VAL A 198 -11.70 14.94 3.19
C VAL A 198 -11.40 14.68 4.65
N LYS A 199 -11.32 13.40 5.05
CA LYS A 199 -10.86 12.96 6.38
C LYS A 199 -9.92 11.76 6.27
N TYR A 200 -8.74 11.89 6.88
CA TYR A 200 -7.72 10.85 6.99
C TYR A 200 -7.71 10.20 8.37
#